data_93975e2d4011249564746bf79198eb4a
#
_entry.id   93975e2d4011249564746bf79198eb4a
#
_cell.length_a   1.000
_cell.length_b   1.000
_cell.length_c   1.000
_cell.angle_alpha   90.00
_cell.angle_beta   90.00
_cell.angle_gamma   90.00
#
_symmetry.space_group_name_H-M   'P 1'
#
loop_
_entity.id
_entity.type
_entity.pdbx_description
1 polymer ?
#
loop_
_entity_poly.entity_id
_entity_poly.type
_entity_poly.pdbx_seq_one_letter_code
_entity_poly.pdbx_strand_id
1 'polypeptide(L)'
;TTNERYQFLKTQQEDLSDSIHLLHQTIERINRTTKQRFLDTFERVNENFKEIFAHLFRGGKAELSLTDESNPLESGVEISANPLGKRMQNLTLLSGGEKAMTAIALMFSVFKVRPSPFCLLDEVDAPLDEANVVRFQEMLKQMSENTQFILITHNQKTMSFADELYGIT
;
A
#
# COMPACT_ATOMS: atom_id res chain seq x y z
N THR A 1 -7.40 54.16 28.61
CA THR A 1 -8.84 54.46 28.66
C THR A 1 -9.71 53.34 28.10
N THR A 2 -11.00 53.31 28.37
CA THR A 2 -11.93 52.25 27.87
C THR A 2 -11.92 52.18 26.34
N ASN A 3 -11.76 53.30 25.66
CA ASN A 3 -11.74 53.37 24.18
C ASN A 3 -10.42 52.73 23.62
N GLU A 4 -9.29 52.92 24.22
CA GLU A 4 -8.03 52.31 23.81
C GLU A 4 -8.11 50.79 23.96
N ARG A 5 -8.68 50.29 25.03
CA ARG A 5 -8.92 48.86 25.25
C ARG A 5 -9.89 48.27 24.23
N TYR A 6 -10.94 49.00 23.86
CA TYR A 6 -11.86 48.58 22.83
C TYR A 6 -11.16 48.46 21.44
N GLN A 7 -10.39 49.49 21.06
CA GLN A 7 -9.66 49.47 19.80
C GLN A 7 -8.66 48.33 19.76
N PHE A 8 -7.89 48.08 20.84
CA PHE A 8 -6.97 47.00 20.96
C PHE A 8 -7.67 45.63 20.78
N LEU A 9 -8.79 45.40 21.47
CA LEU A 9 -9.53 44.14 21.34
C LEU A 9 -10.14 43.95 19.94
N LYS A 10 -10.56 45.02 19.29
CA LYS A 10 -11.08 45.01 17.93
C LYS A 10 -9.97 44.61 16.94
N THR A 11 -8.80 45.20 17.04
CA THR A 11 -7.64 44.82 16.22
C THR A 11 -7.25 43.37 16.43
N GLN A 12 -7.19 42.89 17.69
CA GLN A 12 -6.91 41.47 17.96
C GLN A 12 -7.98 40.53 17.38
N GLN A 13 -9.25 40.93 17.40
CA GLN A 13 -10.32 40.14 16.78
C GLN A 13 -10.16 40.06 15.26
N GLU A 14 -9.81 41.18 14.62
CA GLU A 14 -9.56 41.23 13.17
C GLU A 14 -8.36 40.36 12.81
N ASP A 15 -7.22 40.50 13.50
CA ASP A 15 -6.01 39.68 13.30
C ASP A 15 -6.28 38.17 13.48
N LEU A 16 -7.09 37.81 14.48
CA LEU A 16 -7.47 36.41 14.72
C LEU A 16 -8.38 35.88 13.62
N SER A 17 -9.34 36.68 13.16
CA SER A 17 -10.23 36.32 12.05
C SER A 17 -9.46 36.09 10.77
N ASP A 18 -8.50 36.96 10.44
CA ASP A 18 -7.64 36.83 9.27
C ASP A 18 -6.75 35.59 9.36
N SER A 19 -6.20 35.32 10.56
CA SER A 19 -5.42 34.12 10.82
C SER A 19 -6.22 32.84 10.61
N ILE A 20 -7.45 32.79 11.10
CA ILE A 20 -8.38 31.66 10.92
C ILE A 20 -8.68 31.46 9.42
N HIS A 21 -8.96 32.56 8.70
CA HIS A 21 -9.22 32.49 7.26
C HIS A 21 -8.02 31.94 6.47
N LEU A 22 -6.81 32.41 6.78
CA LEU A 22 -5.58 31.91 6.16
C LEU A 22 -5.33 30.44 6.47
N LEU A 23 -5.59 30.00 7.70
CA LEU A 23 -5.48 28.59 8.09
C LEU A 23 -6.46 27.71 7.27
N HIS A 24 -7.72 28.14 7.15
CA HIS A 24 -8.71 27.41 6.34
C HIS A 24 -8.26 27.26 4.88
N GLN A 25 -7.84 28.35 4.25
CA GLN A 25 -7.32 28.31 2.88
C GLN A 25 -6.10 27.37 2.74
N THR A 26 -5.23 27.36 3.74
CA THR A 26 -4.05 26.49 3.75
C THR A 26 -4.45 25.02 3.85
N ILE A 27 -5.38 24.69 4.76
CA ILE A 27 -5.93 23.33 4.92
C ILE A 27 -6.58 22.85 3.62
N GLU A 28 -7.43 23.68 3.00
CA GLU A 28 -8.07 23.32 1.74
C GLU A 28 -7.05 23.04 0.62
N ARG A 29 -5.99 23.84 0.54
CA ARG A 29 -4.90 23.62 -0.45
C ARG A 29 -4.16 22.32 -0.17
N ILE A 30 -3.84 22.03 1.09
CA ILE A 30 -3.18 20.79 1.49
C ILE A 30 -4.08 19.60 1.14
N ASN A 31 -5.37 19.63 1.53
CA ASN A 31 -6.32 18.56 1.27
C ASN A 31 -6.46 18.29 -0.24
N ARG A 32 -6.56 19.33 -1.06
CA ARG A 32 -6.63 19.18 -2.52
C ARG A 32 -5.38 18.50 -3.09
N THR A 33 -4.20 18.95 -2.67
CA THR A 33 -2.93 18.38 -3.13
C THR A 33 -2.76 16.94 -2.66
N THR A 34 -3.13 16.65 -1.41
CA THR A 34 -3.06 15.30 -0.83
C THR A 34 -4.03 14.36 -1.53
N LYS A 35 -5.27 14.80 -1.78
CA LYS A 35 -6.27 14.02 -2.52
C LYS A 35 -5.76 13.65 -3.91
N GLN A 36 -5.20 14.60 -4.65
CA GLN A 36 -4.68 14.34 -5.99
C GLN A 36 -3.52 13.32 -5.94
N ARG A 37 -2.53 13.53 -5.06
CA ARG A 37 -1.40 12.62 -4.91
C ARG A 37 -1.82 11.21 -4.48
N PHE A 38 -2.83 11.12 -3.61
CA PHE A 38 -3.38 9.84 -3.19
C PHE A 38 -4.01 9.10 -4.37
N LEU A 39 -4.87 9.75 -5.15
CA LEU A 39 -5.53 9.14 -6.30
C LEU A 39 -4.53 8.70 -7.38
N ASP A 40 -3.55 9.55 -7.72
CA ASP A 40 -2.49 9.22 -8.68
C ASP A 40 -1.66 8.00 -8.20
N THR A 41 -1.36 7.94 -6.90
CA THR A 41 -0.63 6.81 -6.31
C THR A 41 -1.49 5.55 -6.27
N PHE A 42 -2.75 5.68 -5.88
CA PHE A 42 -3.71 4.58 -5.82
C PHE A 42 -3.90 3.91 -7.19
N GLU A 43 -4.07 4.72 -8.24
CA GLU A 43 -4.19 4.22 -9.61
C GLU A 43 -2.94 3.42 -10.03
N ARG A 44 -1.73 3.96 -9.80
CA ARG A 44 -0.47 3.26 -10.10
C ARG A 44 -0.31 1.97 -9.30
N VAL A 45 -0.71 1.96 -8.03
CA VAL A 45 -0.69 0.74 -7.19
C VAL A 45 -1.68 -0.28 -7.75
N ASN A 46 -2.88 0.15 -8.13
CA ASN A 46 -3.92 -0.73 -8.69
C ASN A 46 -3.49 -1.36 -10.03
N GLU A 47 -2.86 -0.59 -10.91
CA GLU A 47 -2.30 -1.12 -12.17
C GLU A 47 -1.22 -2.17 -11.90
N ASN A 48 -0.25 -1.86 -11.04
CA ASN A 48 0.78 -2.82 -10.64
C ASN A 48 0.17 -4.06 -9.96
N PHE A 49 -0.87 -3.88 -9.14
CA PHE A 49 -1.54 -4.98 -8.46
C PHE A 49 -2.20 -5.94 -9.45
N LYS A 50 -2.88 -5.41 -10.47
CA LYS A 50 -3.45 -6.22 -11.56
C LYS A 50 -2.38 -7.04 -12.28
N GLU A 51 -1.26 -6.41 -12.62
CA GLU A 51 -0.14 -7.06 -13.31
C GLU A 51 0.51 -8.16 -12.46
N ILE A 52 0.89 -7.82 -11.22
CA ILE A 52 1.58 -8.74 -10.30
C ILE A 52 0.65 -9.89 -9.90
N PHE A 53 -0.62 -9.60 -9.64
CA PHE A 53 -1.60 -10.65 -9.35
C PHE A 53 -1.76 -11.63 -10.51
N ALA A 54 -1.89 -11.12 -11.74
CA ALA A 54 -1.99 -11.97 -12.94
C ALA A 54 -0.73 -12.85 -13.12
N HIS A 55 0.45 -12.34 -12.79
CA HIS A 55 1.69 -13.12 -12.82
C HIS A 55 1.68 -14.21 -11.74
N LEU A 56 1.42 -13.87 -10.49
CA LEU A 56 1.42 -14.81 -9.37
C LEU A 56 0.33 -15.89 -9.48
N PHE A 57 -0.83 -15.55 -10.01
CA PHE A 57 -1.96 -16.46 -10.19
C PHE A 57 -2.10 -17.03 -11.62
N ARG A 58 -1.09 -16.84 -12.48
CA ARG A 58 -1.04 -17.36 -13.85
C ARG A 58 -2.28 -17.00 -14.69
N GLY A 59 -2.67 -15.73 -14.68
CA GLY A 59 -3.77 -15.20 -15.47
C GLY A 59 -5.04 -14.87 -14.67
N GLY A 60 -4.99 -14.89 -13.35
CA GLY A 60 -6.04 -14.34 -12.47
C GLY A 60 -6.23 -12.84 -12.67
N LYS A 61 -7.33 -12.32 -12.16
CA LYS A 61 -7.64 -10.88 -12.16
C LYS A 61 -7.84 -10.38 -10.73
N ALA A 62 -7.34 -9.21 -10.45
CA ALA A 62 -7.59 -8.54 -9.18
C ALA A 62 -7.67 -7.03 -9.38
N GLU A 63 -8.33 -6.34 -8.47
CA GLU A 63 -8.42 -4.89 -8.48
C GLU A 63 -8.61 -4.35 -7.07
N LEU A 64 -8.18 -3.10 -6.89
CA LEU A 64 -8.45 -2.31 -5.72
C LEU A 64 -9.54 -1.31 -6.05
N SER A 65 -10.48 -1.12 -5.14
CA SER A 65 -11.52 -0.10 -5.24
C SER A 65 -11.64 0.69 -3.92
N LEU A 66 -12.05 1.94 -4.03
CA LEU A 66 -12.38 2.75 -2.87
C LEU A 66 -13.82 2.49 -2.45
N THR A 67 -14.07 2.36 -1.15
CA THR A 67 -15.43 2.20 -0.62
C THR A 67 -16.26 3.47 -0.71
N ASP A 68 -15.59 4.64 -0.75
CA ASP A 68 -16.19 5.96 -0.94
C ASP A 68 -15.33 6.81 -1.87
N GLU A 69 -15.73 6.92 -3.14
CA GLU A 69 -15.04 7.73 -4.14
C GLU A 69 -15.20 9.24 -3.91
N SER A 70 -16.24 9.66 -3.17
CA SER A 70 -16.49 11.08 -2.90
C SER A 70 -15.47 11.65 -1.92
N ASN A 71 -15.05 10.83 -0.94
CA ASN A 71 -14.06 11.21 0.07
C ASN A 71 -12.87 10.22 0.12
N PRO A 72 -11.98 10.22 -0.89
CA PRO A 72 -10.91 9.24 -1.02
C PRO A 72 -9.93 9.20 0.14
N LEU A 73 -9.72 10.32 0.86
CA LEU A 73 -8.76 10.39 1.97
C LEU A 73 -9.26 9.68 3.24
N GLU A 74 -10.57 9.50 3.38
CA GLU A 74 -11.20 8.80 4.51
C GLU A 74 -11.80 7.45 4.08
N SER A 75 -11.71 7.14 2.77
CA SER A 75 -12.23 5.91 2.20
C SER A 75 -11.44 4.69 2.66
N GLY A 76 -12.13 3.58 2.86
CA GLY A 76 -11.52 2.26 2.91
C GLY A 76 -11.09 1.80 1.52
N VAL A 77 -10.19 0.80 1.48
CA VAL A 77 -9.78 0.11 0.25
C VAL A 77 -10.31 -1.32 0.27
N GLU A 78 -11.07 -1.67 -0.74
CA GLU A 78 -11.59 -3.03 -0.93
C GLU A 78 -10.76 -3.77 -1.98
N ILE A 79 -10.50 -5.05 -1.72
CA ILE A 79 -9.74 -5.93 -2.61
C ILE A 79 -10.70 -6.95 -3.19
N SER A 80 -10.86 -6.91 -4.51
CA SER A 80 -11.57 -7.93 -5.28
C SER A 80 -10.58 -8.76 -6.08
N ALA A 81 -10.68 -10.08 -6.00
CA ALA A 81 -9.76 -10.99 -6.66
C ALA A 81 -10.49 -12.19 -7.29
N ASN A 82 -9.95 -12.62 -8.40
CA ASN A 82 -10.39 -13.77 -9.17
C ASN A 82 -9.17 -14.63 -9.52
N PRO A 83 -8.74 -15.56 -8.66
CA PRO A 83 -7.79 -16.60 -9.03
C PRO A 83 -8.29 -17.41 -10.23
N LEU A 84 -7.36 -17.93 -11.02
CA LEU A 84 -7.70 -18.65 -12.26
C LEU A 84 -8.76 -19.75 -12.02
N GLY A 85 -9.84 -19.72 -12.80
CA GLY A 85 -10.94 -20.68 -12.70
C GLY A 85 -12.03 -20.35 -11.67
N LYS A 86 -11.93 -19.22 -10.97
CA LYS A 86 -12.96 -18.74 -10.02
C LYS A 86 -13.69 -17.52 -10.57
N ARG A 87 -14.70 -17.03 -9.84
CA ARG A 87 -15.35 -15.74 -10.10
C ARG A 87 -14.67 -14.64 -9.29
N MET A 88 -14.83 -13.38 -9.73
CA MET A 88 -14.43 -12.22 -8.93
C MET A 88 -15.14 -12.25 -7.58
N GLN A 89 -14.39 -12.17 -6.51
CA GLN A 89 -14.91 -12.25 -5.14
C GLN A 89 -14.07 -11.41 -4.19
N ASN A 90 -14.67 -11.06 -3.06
CA ASN A 90 -13.96 -10.33 -2.00
C ASN A 90 -12.85 -11.20 -1.39
N LEU A 91 -11.77 -10.57 -0.94
CA LEU A 91 -10.62 -11.20 -0.30
C LEU A 91 -11.02 -12.19 0.83
N THR A 92 -12.10 -11.89 1.56
CA THR A 92 -12.57 -12.74 2.68
C THR A 92 -12.97 -14.15 2.27
N LEU A 93 -13.37 -14.35 1.01
CA LEU A 93 -13.84 -15.62 0.45
C LEU A 93 -12.72 -16.48 -0.14
N LEU A 94 -11.49 -15.98 -0.20
CA LEU A 94 -10.32 -16.72 -0.68
C LEU A 94 -9.83 -17.71 0.37
N SER A 95 -9.14 -18.76 -0.08
CA SER A 95 -8.42 -19.69 0.80
C SER A 95 -7.23 -18.99 1.51
N GLY A 96 -6.69 -19.59 2.56
CA GLY A 96 -5.57 -19.03 3.33
C GLY A 96 -4.36 -18.70 2.45
N GLY A 97 -3.93 -19.65 1.63
CA GLY A 97 -2.80 -19.44 0.70
C GLY A 97 -3.10 -18.39 -0.39
N GLU A 98 -4.33 -18.36 -0.92
CA GLU A 98 -4.73 -17.32 -1.88
C GLU A 98 -4.75 -15.92 -1.24
N LYS A 99 -5.21 -15.80 0.01
CA LYS A 99 -5.13 -14.54 0.78
C LYS A 99 -3.69 -14.08 0.96
N ALA A 100 -2.80 -14.99 1.36
CA ALA A 100 -1.39 -14.69 1.54
C ALA A 100 -0.74 -14.22 0.22
N MET A 101 -0.97 -14.95 -0.87
CA MET A 101 -0.45 -14.54 -2.20
C MET A 101 -1.04 -13.21 -2.67
N THR A 102 -2.31 -12.92 -2.37
CA THR A 102 -2.93 -11.64 -2.71
C THR A 102 -2.31 -10.49 -1.89
N ALA A 103 -2.04 -10.72 -0.60
CA ALA A 103 -1.35 -9.75 0.25
C ALA A 103 0.09 -9.49 -0.25
N ILE A 104 0.81 -10.53 -0.65
CA ILE A 104 2.14 -10.43 -1.27
C ILE A 104 2.07 -9.62 -2.58
N ALA A 105 1.07 -9.89 -3.43
CA ALA A 105 0.86 -9.12 -4.66
C ALA A 105 0.64 -7.63 -4.38
N LEU A 106 -0.16 -7.30 -3.38
CA LEU A 106 -0.40 -5.91 -2.97
C LEU A 106 0.87 -5.26 -2.43
N MET A 107 1.60 -5.95 -1.56
CA MET A 107 2.87 -5.47 -1.01
C MET A 107 3.85 -5.12 -2.14
N PHE A 108 4.08 -6.02 -3.08
CA PHE A 108 4.97 -5.76 -4.21
C PHE A 108 4.47 -4.66 -5.14
N SER A 109 3.14 -4.48 -5.26
CA SER A 109 2.56 -3.40 -6.05
C SER A 109 2.88 -2.02 -5.48
N VAL A 110 2.82 -1.88 -4.16
CA VAL A 110 3.23 -0.66 -3.45
C VAL A 110 4.74 -0.44 -3.60
N PHE A 111 5.54 -1.50 -3.43
CA PHE A 111 6.98 -1.46 -3.62
C PHE A 111 7.39 -0.99 -5.02
N LYS A 112 6.71 -1.47 -6.06
CA LYS A 112 6.97 -1.08 -7.46
C LYS A 112 6.71 0.41 -7.72
N VAL A 113 5.77 1.03 -6.99
CA VAL A 113 5.52 2.48 -7.08
C VAL A 113 6.61 3.30 -6.40
N ARG A 114 7.11 2.82 -5.25
CA ARG A 114 8.15 3.51 -4.47
C ARG A 114 9.11 2.47 -3.88
N PRO A 115 10.11 2.02 -4.64
CA PRO A 115 11.08 1.06 -4.17
C PRO A 115 11.83 1.54 -2.93
N SER A 116 12.01 0.65 -1.96
CA SER A 116 12.89 0.85 -0.81
C SER A 116 14.26 0.21 -1.11
N PRO A 117 15.38 0.75 -0.62
CA PRO A 117 16.68 0.15 -0.82
C PRO A 117 16.81 -1.24 -0.17
N PHE A 118 16.04 -1.52 0.88
CA PHE A 118 15.97 -2.84 1.52
C PHE A 118 14.56 -3.16 1.99
N CYS A 119 14.26 -4.45 2.14
CA CYS A 119 12.99 -4.97 2.64
C CYS A 119 13.24 -6.18 3.54
N LEU A 120 12.67 -6.16 4.74
CA LEU A 120 12.67 -7.28 5.68
C LEU A 120 11.34 -8.00 5.61
N LEU A 121 11.37 -9.30 5.34
CA LEU A 121 10.19 -10.16 5.26
C LEU A 121 10.34 -11.28 6.29
N ASP A 122 9.39 -11.37 7.21
CA ASP A 122 9.39 -12.31 8.31
C ASP A 122 8.28 -13.35 8.10
N GLU A 123 8.69 -14.61 7.85
CA GLU A 123 7.84 -15.79 7.64
C GLU A 123 6.67 -15.61 6.64
N VAL A 124 6.82 -14.74 5.65
CA VAL A 124 5.74 -14.45 4.68
C VAL A 124 5.41 -15.63 3.77
N ASP A 125 6.31 -16.60 3.66
CA ASP A 125 6.17 -17.82 2.88
C ASP A 125 5.54 -18.99 3.66
N ALA A 126 5.36 -18.87 4.98
CA ALA A 126 4.80 -19.92 5.83
C ALA A 126 3.38 -20.41 5.39
N PRO A 127 2.45 -19.55 4.95
CA PRO A 127 1.12 -20.00 4.51
C PRO A 127 1.08 -20.46 3.06
N LEU A 128 2.21 -20.45 2.34
CA LEU A 128 2.28 -20.79 0.92
C LEU A 128 2.52 -22.29 0.71
N ASP A 129 1.82 -22.86 -0.28
CA ASP A 129 2.18 -24.17 -0.80
C ASP A 129 3.46 -24.10 -1.67
N GLU A 130 3.99 -25.26 -2.02
CA GLU A 130 5.24 -25.35 -2.77
C GLU A 130 5.22 -24.61 -4.12
N ALA A 131 4.10 -24.63 -4.81
CA ALA A 131 3.96 -23.97 -6.11
C ALA A 131 3.93 -22.44 -5.95
N ASN A 132 3.29 -21.94 -4.88
CA ASN A 132 3.23 -20.54 -4.56
C ASN A 132 4.57 -20.00 -4.03
N VAL A 133 5.33 -20.81 -3.27
CA VAL A 133 6.71 -20.48 -2.85
C VAL A 133 7.59 -20.21 -4.06
N VAL A 134 7.55 -21.06 -5.09
CA VAL A 134 8.35 -20.86 -6.32
C VAL A 134 7.99 -19.53 -7.00
N ARG A 135 6.70 -19.21 -7.14
CA ARG A 135 6.26 -17.95 -7.75
C ARG A 135 6.66 -16.73 -6.93
N PHE A 136 6.59 -16.85 -5.61
CA PHE A 136 7.07 -15.82 -4.70
C PHE A 136 8.57 -15.55 -4.90
N GLN A 137 9.38 -16.62 -5.00
CA GLN A 137 10.82 -16.52 -5.26
C GLN A 137 11.12 -15.86 -6.61
N GLU A 138 10.41 -16.25 -7.68
CA GLU A 138 10.54 -15.63 -9.00
C GLU A 138 10.30 -14.12 -8.95
N MET A 139 9.26 -13.70 -8.21
CA MET A 139 8.95 -12.28 -8.01
C MET A 139 10.02 -11.56 -7.19
N LEU A 140 10.50 -12.17 -6.10
CA LEU A 140 11.60 -11.62 -5.30
C LEU A 140 12.84 -11.39 -6.16
N LYS A 141 13.19 -12.36 -7.02
CA LYS A 141 14.35 -12.26 -7.92
C LYS A 141 14.23 -11.08 -8.88
N GLN A 142 13.05 -10.86 -9.45
CA GLN A 142 12.83 -9.70 -10.33
C GLN A 142 12.98 -8.36 -9.59
N MET A 143 12.57 -8.32 -8.33
CA MET A 143 12.64 -7.09 -7.53
C MET A 143 14.00 -6.87 -6.86
N SER A 144 14.80 -7.93 -6.69
CA SER A 144 16.14 -7.86 -6.07
C SER A 144 17.16 -7.07 -6.89
N GLU A 145 16.88 -6.79 -8.17
CA GLU A 145 17.71 -5.91 -8.98
C GLU A 145 17.84 -4.49 -8.40
N ASN A 146 16.81 -4.02 -7.68
CA ASN A 146 16.75 -2.66 -7.14
C ASN A 146 16.52 -2.60 -5.62
N THR A 147 16.35 -3.74 -4.95
CA THR A 147 16.03 -3.82 -3.52
C THR A 147 16.75 -5.00 -2.90
N GLN A 148 17.44 -4.79 -1.78
CA GLN A 148 17.99 -5.88 -0.98
C GLN A 148 16.88 -6.49 -0.12
N PHE A 149 16.61 -7.79 -0.27
CA PHE A 149 15.69 -8.53 0.57
C PHE A 149 16.39 -9.26 1.70
N ILE A 150 15.86 -9.13 2.90
CA ILE A 150 16.25 -9.88 4.09
C ILE A 150 15.06 -10.75 4.46
N LEU A 151 15.22 -12.07 4.39
CA LEU A 151 14.16 -13.05 4.62
C LEU A 151 14.42 -13.80 5.91
N ILE A 152 13.43 -13.83 6.79
CA ILE A 152 13.39 -14.76 7.92
C ILE A 152 12.44 -15.88 7.53
N THR A 153 12.93 -17.11 7.46
CA THR A 153 12.11 -18.25 7.04
C THR A 153 12.64 -19.57 7.61
N HIS A 154 11.77 -20.53 7.74
CA HIS A 154 12.12 -21.93 8.00
C HIS A 154 11.86 -22.84 6.79
N ASN A 155 11.43 -22.27 5.65
CA ASN A 155 11.15 -23.02 4.43
C ASN A 155 12.45 -23.35 3.67
N GLN A 156 12.76 -24.62 3.52
CA GLN A 156 13.98 -25.09 2.86
C GLN A 156 14.11 -24.59 1.40
N LYS A 157 12.99 -24.47 0.67
CA LYS A 157 13.01 -23.94 -0.70
C LYS A 157 13.41 -22.48 -0.73
N THR A 158 12.87 -21.68 0.18
CA THR A 158 13.23 -20.27 0.31
C THR A 158 14.69 -20.10 0.72
N MET A 159 15.19 -20.94 1.66
CA MET A 159 16.60 -20.94 2.04
C MET A 159 17.52 -21.27 0.85
N SER A 160 17.18 -22.26 0.03
CA SER A 160 18.01 -22.66 -1.12
C SER A 160 18.04 -21.62 -2.26
N PHE A 161 17.15 -20.66 -2.24
CA PHE A 161 17.07 -19.58 -3.22
C PHE A 161 17.91 -18.36 -2.83
N ALA A 162 18.24 -18.20 -1.55
CA ALA A 162 19.01 -17.06 -1.05
C ALA A 162 20.44 -17.04 -1.58
N ASP A 163 20.96 -15.85 -1.88
CA ASP A 163 22.37 -15.67 -2.27
C ASP A 163 23.30 -15.89 -1.08
N GLU A 164 22.86 -15.51 0.13
CA GLU A 164 23.56 -15.70 1.39
C GLU A 164 22.61 -16.23 2.46
N LEU A 165 23.10 -17.19 3.27
CA LEU A 165 22.34 -17.83 4.34
C LEU A 165 23.02 -17.65 5.69
N TYR A 166 22.29 -17.13 6.67
CA TYR A 166 22.72 -16.95 8.05
C TYR A 166 21.93 -17.88 8.97
N GLY A 167 22.60 -18.84 9.61
CA GLY A 167 22.01 -19.70 10.64
C GLY A 167 22.05 -19.00 12.01
N ILE A 168 20.91 -18.94 12.70
CA ILE A 168 20.81 -18.44 14.08
C ILE A 168 20.60 -19.67 14.98
N THR A 169 21.49 -19.87 15.94
CA THR A 169 21.45 -20.94 16.93
C THR A 169 21.05 -20.41 18.29
#